data_80d67dc11efca9fcaf80e5a8a7081627
#
_entry.id   80d67dc11efca9fcaf80e5a8a7081627
#
_cell.length_a   1.000
_cell.length_b   1.000
_cell.length_c   1.000
_cell.angle_alpha   90.00
_cell.angle_beta   90.00
_cell.angle_gamma   90.00
#
_symmetry.space_group_name_H-M   'P 1'
#
loop_
_entity.id
_entity.type
_entity.pdbx_description
1 polymer ?
#
loop_
_entity_poly.entity_id
_entity_poly.type
_entity_poly.pdbx_seq_one_letter_code
_entity_poly.pdbx_strand_id
1 'polypeptide(L)'
;MDMIGSRQWMRSLFVAMGLFSALAIVANAGEVTYTSQIKQLFDANCLSCHGKNAPEHGDFKKDREGYKKQGLGPKMDSYAHLASYAGWPDSGAIMRRLDDGKNRADGKPGNMYEYLGANEEERQRNLGLFKAWVGNWTLKRFTDLTKDELAGITVKY
;
A
#
# COMPACT_ATOMS: atom_id res chain seq x y z
N MET A 1 57.69 54.43 40.82
CA MET A 1 56.58 54.85 41.65
C MET A 1 55.31 54.41 41.00
N ASP A 2 54.74 53.57 41.76
CA ASP A 2 53.34 53.13 41.76
C ASP A 2 52.81 52.23 40.64
N MET A 3 52.77 50.98 41.02
CA MET A 3 52.00 49.90 40.44
C MET A 3 50.55 49.99 40.85
N ILE A 4 49.64 49.84 39.93
CA ILE A 4 48.26 49.49 40.25
C ILE A 4 47.84 48.32 39.33
N GLY A 5 47.61 47.22 39.97
CA GLY A 5 47.18 45.97 39.33
C GLY A 5 45.70 46.03 38.92
N SER A 6 45.40 45.53 37.71
CA SER A 6 44.07 45.28 37.26
C SER A 6 43.74 43.80 37.43
N ARG A 7 42.82 43.52 38.33
CA ARG A 7 42.21 42.19 38.53
C ARG A 7 41.29 41.90 37.34
N GLN A 8 41.68 40.94 36.54
CA GLN A 8 40.79 40.36 35.53
C GLN A 8 39.81 39.41 36.21
N TRP A 9 38.55 39.76 36.12
CA TRP A 9 37.42 38.89 36.49
C TRP A 9 37.15 37.93 35.33
N MET A 10 37.53 36.68 35.46
CA MET A 10 37.11 35.59 34.57
C MET A 10 35.64 35.26 34.87
N ARG A 11 34.73 35.68 33.97
CA ARG A 11 33.32 35.23 33.97
C ARG A 11 33.29 33.87 33.23
N SER A 12 33.15 32.79 34.00
CA SER A 12 32.87 31.46 33.47
C SER A 12 31.41 31.43 32.96
N LEU A 13 31.23 31.41 31.65
CA LEU A 13 29.97 31.10 30.99
C LEU A 13 29.80 29.60 30.99
N PHE A 14 28.95 29.07 31.86
CA PHE A 14 28.43 27.71 31.76
C PHE A 14 27.41 27.66 30.64
N VAL A 15 27.80 27.14 29.49
CA VAL A 15 26.87 26.75 28.43
C VAL A 15 26.24 25.41 28.85
N ALA A 16 25.03 25.46 29.37
CA ALA A 16 24.24 24.27 29.62
C ALA A 16 23.74 23.74 28.26
N MET A 17 24.41 22.75 27.75
CA MET A 17 24.02 22.02 26.54
C MET A 17 22.92 21.03 26.92
N GLY A 18 21.67 21.48 26.80
CA GLY A 18 20.50 20.62 26.99
C GLY A 18 20.45 19.56 25.91
N LEU A 19 20.72 18.30 26.27
CA LEU A 19 20.42 17.17 25.43
C LEU A 19 18.89 17.03 25.28
N PHE A 20 18.35 17.52 24.18
CA PHE A 20 17.00 17.13 23.75
C PHE A 20 17.08 15.67 23.23
N SER A 21 16.80 14.73 24.10
CA SER A 21 16.54 13.35 23.68
C SER A 21 15.19 13.34 22.95
N ALA A 22 15.23 13.42 21.63
CA ALA A 22 14.08 13.14 20.80
C ALA A 22 13.73 11.65 20.99
N LEU A 23 12.72 11.36 21.81
CA LEU A 23 12.08 10.04 21.80
C LEU A 23 11.45 9.88 20.41
N ALA A 24 12.10 9.13 19.54
CA ALA A 24 11.48 8.61 18.34
C ALA A 24 10.38 7.64 18.80
N ILE A 25 9.13 8.10 18.73
CA ILE A 25 7.97 7.21 18.85
C ILE A 25 8.05 6.33 17.60
N VAL A 26 8.57 5.11 17.76
CA VAL A 26 8.45 4.07 16.74
C VAL A 26 6.96 3.70 16.76
N ALA A 27 6.18 4.33 15.88
CA ALA A 27 4.83 3.89 15.60
C ALA A 27 4.97 2.44 15.09
N ASN A 28 4.64 1.48 15.93
CA ASN A 28 4.56 0.09 15.56
C ASN A 28 3.34 0.00 14.63
N ALA A 29 3.54 0.24 13.34
CA ALA A 29 2.53 0.02 12.33
C ALA A 29 2.25 -1.49 12.37
N GLY A 30 1.14 -1.86 13.02
CA GLY A 30 0.73 -3.25 13.13
C GLY A 30 0.71 -3.90 11.74
N GLU A 31 0.86 -5.21 11.72
CA GLU A 31 0.83 -5.97 10.48
C GLU A 31 -0.42 -5.66 9.66
N VAL A 32 -0.24 -5.38 8.37
CA VAL A 32 -1.36 -5.13 7.46
C VAL A 32 -2.05 -6.45 7.14
N THR A 33 -3.32 -6.56 7.54
CA THR A 33 -4.15 -7.73 7.26
C THR A 33 -5.44 -7.32 6.52
N TYR A 34 -6.14 -8.32 5.98
CA TYR A 34 -7.44 -8.07 5.35
C TYR A 34 -8.41 -7.38 6.32
N THR A 35 -8.56 -7.93 7.53
CA THR A 35 -9.53 -7.45 8.51
C THR A 35 -9.16 -6.11 9.14
N SER A 36 -7.85 -5.82 9.27
CA SER A 36 -7.40 -4.59 9.93
C SER A 36 -7.47 -3.35 9.02
N GLN A 37 -7.07 -3.46 7.76
CA GLN A 37 -6.99 -2.31 6.87
C GLN A 37 -7.59 -2.55 5.48
N ILE A 38 -7.32 -3.73 4.86
CA ILE A 38 -7.64 -3.92 3.44
C ILE A 38 -9.13 -3.95 3.19
N LYS A 39 -9.90 -4.59 4.08
CA LYS A 39 -11.36 -4.63 3.95
C LYS A 39 -11.99 -3.24 3.94
N GLN A 40 -11.62 -2.38 4.88
CA GLN A 40 -12.14 -1.02 4.96
C GLN A 40 -11.78 -0.19 3.72
N LEU A 41 -10.52 -0.29 3.29
CA LEU A 41 -10.05 0.38 2.08
C LEU A 41 -10.79 -0.10 0.83
N PHE A 42 -10.98 -1.42 0.70
CA PHE A 42 -11.70 -2.02 -0.42
C PHE A 42 -13.18 -1.63 -0.41
N ASP A 43 -13.82 -1.69 0.74
CA ASP A 43 -15.24 -1.32 0.91
C ASP A 43 -15.49 0.14 0.49
N ALA A 44 -14.59 1.03 0.86
CA ALA A 44 -14.74 2.46 0.55
C ALA A 44 -14.54 2.79 -0.94
N ASN A 45 -13.64 2.09 -1.62
CA ASN A 45 -13.18 2.51 -2.95
C ASN A 45 -13.59 1.56 -4.09
N CYS A 46 -13.94 0.30 -3.79
CA CYS A 46 -14.05 -0.74 -4.81
C CYS A 46 -15.41 -1.43 -4.89
N LEU A 47 -16.19 -1.47 -3.78
CA LEU A 47 -17.45 -2.24 -3.72
C LEU A 47 -18.53 -1.74 -4.67
N SER A 48 -18.50 -0.49 -5.11
CA SER A 48 -19.46 0.03 -6.08
C SER A 48 -19.47 -0.77 -7.39
N CYS A 49 -18.30 -1.23 -7.83
CA CYS A 49 -18.13 -2.00 -9.06
C CYS A 49 -17.81 -3.49 -8.82
N HIS A 50 -17.26 -3.84 -7.64
CA HIS A 50 -16.79 -5.18 -7.32
C HIS A 50 -17.54 -5.85 -6.15
N GLY A 51 -18.68 -5.29 -5.75
CA GLY A 51 -19.47 -5.74 -4.61
C GLY A 51 -20.47 -6.86 -4.93
N LYS A 52 -21.48 -7.00 -4.07
CA LYS A 52 -22.46 -8.10 -4.12
C LYS A 52 -23.21 -8.25 -5.45
N ASN A 53 -23.42 -7.15 -6.18
CA ASN A 53 -24.12 -7.14 -7.48
C ASN A 53 -23.17 -7.42 -8.65
N ALA A 54 -21.89 -7.50 -8.41
CA ALA A 54 -20.89 -7.84 -9.42
C ALA A 54 -21.02 -9.31 -9.82
N PRO A 55 -20.78 -9.65 -11.11
CA PRO A 55 -20.81 -11.03 -11.56
C PRO A 55 -19.65 -11.83 -10.98
N GLU A 56 -19.87 -13.12 -10.79
CA GLU A 56 -18.79 -14.05 -10.48
C GLU A 56 -17.74 -14.05 -11.59
N HIS A 57 -16.49 -14.37 -11.25
CA HIS A 57 -15.37 -14.28 -12.18
C HIS A 57 -15.63 -14.99 -13.53
N GLY A 58 -16.23 -16.19 -13.49
CA GLY A 58 -16.56 -16.96 -14.69
C GLY A 58 -17.56 -16.24 -15.60
N ASP A 59 -18.59 -15.65 -15.02
CA ASP A 59 -19.62 -14.92 -15.77
C ASP A 59 -19.09 -13.61 -16.32
N PHE A 60 -18.28 -12.89 -15.53
CA PHE A 60 -17.56 -11.70 -16.02
C PHE A 60 -16.68 -12.01 -17.24
N LYS A 61 -16.03 -13.18 -17.28
CA LYS A 61 -15.23 -13.58 -18.45
C LYS A 61 -16.07 -13.85 -19.71
N LYS A 62 -17.30 -14.34 -19.54
CA LYS A 62 -18.21 -14.62 -20.69
C LYS A 62 -18.72 -13.35 -21.37
N ASP A 63 -19.03 -12.32 -20.61
CA ASP A 63 -19.57 -11.04 -21.12
C ASP A 63 -18.90 -9.83 -20.47
N ARG A 64 -17.59 -9.74 -20.61
CA ARG A 64 -16.78 -8.67 -20.03
C ARG A 64 -17.26 -7.28 -20.44
N GLU A 65 -17.57 -7.10 -21.71
CA GLU A 65 -17.95 -5.78 -22.23
C GLU A 65 -19.37 -5.37 -21.82
N GLY A 66 -20.29 -6.31 -21.71
CA GLY A 66 -21.63 -6.06 -21.17
C GLY A 66 -21.59 -5.62 -19.71
N TYR A 67 -20.79 -6.31 -18.87
CA TYR A 67 -20.65 -5.91 -17.46
C TYR A 67 -19.91 -4.58 -17.31
N LYS A 68 -18.87 -4.32 -18.06
CA LYS A 68 -18.17 -3.01 -18.03
C LYS A 68 -19.10 -1.85 -18.40
N LYS A 69 -19.97 -2.02 -19.40
CA LYS A 69 -20.98 -1.00 -19.76
C LYS A 69 -21.94 -0.70 -18.63
N GLN A 70 -22.16 -1.65 -17.73
CA GLN A 70 -22.95 -1.49 -16.51
C GLN A 70 -22.16 -0.94 -15.32
N GLY A 71 -20.86 -0.63 -15.51
CA GLY A 71 -19.96 -0.19 -14.45
C GLY A 71 -19.55 -1.31 -13.50
N LEU A 72 -19.67 -2.58 -13.90
CA LEU A 72 -19.36 -3.74 -13.07
C LEU A 72 -18.05 -4.38 -13.46
N GLY A 73 -17.24 -4.69 -12.44
CA GLY A 73 -16.08 -5.58 -12.52
C GLY A 73 -16.43 -6.99 -12.04
N PRO A 74 -15.46 -7.91 -11.97
CA PRO A 74 -15.67 -9.20 -11.33
C PRO A 74 -15.86 -9.02 -9.82
N LYS A 75 -16.61 -9.92 -9.20
CA LYS A 75 -16.88 -9.89 -7.76
C LYS A 75 -15.63 -10.08 -6.93
N MET A 76 -15.46 -9.21 -5.92
CA MET A 76 -14.31 -9.22 -5.01
C MET A 76 -14.70 -8.84 -3.57
N ASP A 77 -15.95 -9.03 -3.16
CA ASP A 77 -16.55 -8.57 -1.92
C ASP A 77 -16.20 -9.40 -0.67
N SER A 78 -15.32 -10.37 -0.81
CA SER A 78 -14.85 -11.22 0.29
C SER A 78 -13.33 -11.37 0.28
N TYR A 79 -12.78 -11.78 1.43
CA TYR A 79 -11.34 -12.13 1.52
C TYR A 79 -10.95 -13.17 0.47
N ALA A 80 -11.72 -14.25 0.35
CA ALA A 80 -11.40 -15.33 -0.59
C ALA A 80 -11.36 -14.83 -2.04
N HIS A 81 -12.33 -14.01 -2.44
CA HIS A 81 -12.33 -13.40 -3.76
C HIS A 81 -11.10 -12.51 -3.96
N LEU A 82 -10.84 -11.58 -3.03
CA LEU A 82 -9.73 -10.64 -3.19
C LEU A 82 -8.37 -11.35 -3.18
N ALA A 83 -8.17 -12.31 -2.28
CA ALA A 83 -6.94 -13.10 -2.19
C ALA A 83 -6.67 -13.92 -3.46
N SER A 84 -7.73 -14.43 -4.13
CA SER A 84 -7.60 -15.19 -5.38
C SER A 84 -7.01 -14.37 -6.53
N TYR A 85 -7.18 -13.07 -6.51
CA TYR A 85 -6.59 -12.14 -7.51
C TYR A 85 -5.17 -11.68 -7.15
N ALA A 86 -4.71 -11.93 -5.94
CA ALA A 86 -3.33 -11.71 -5.53
C ALA A 86 -2.50 -12.99 -5.71
N GLY A 87 -2.96 -14.11 -5.12
CA GLY A 87 -2.30 -15.41 -5.12
C GLY A 87 -2.76 -16.33 -6.24
N TRP A 88 -3.46 -17.39 -5.90
CA TRP A 88 -3.98 -18.38 -6.85
C TRP A 88 -5.52 -18.30 -6.92
N PRO A 89 -6.15 -18.48 -8.09
CA PRO A 89 -5.58 -18.86 -9.40
C PRO A 89 -5.14 -17.71 -10.29
N ASP A 90 -5.48 -16.45 -9.97
CA ASP A 90 -5.26 -15.30 -10.85
C ASP A 90 -4.13 -14.40 -10.33
N SER A 91 -3.00 -15.02 -9.98
CA SER A 91 -1.84 -14.34 -9.38
C SER A 91 -1.44 -13.06 -10.09
N GLY A 92 -1.13 -12.05 -9.31
CA GLY A 92 -0.71 -10.74 -9.80
C GLY A 92 -1.82 -9.91 -10.46
N ALA A 93 -3.06 -10.40 -10.52
CA ALA A 93 -4.12 -9.65 -11.18
C ALA A 93 -4.43 -8.34 -10.47
N ILE A 94 -4.56 -8.35 -9.14
CA ILE A 94 -4.77 -7.13 -8.36
C ILE A 94 -3.56 -6.19 -8.46
N MET A 95 -2.32 -6.73 -8.43
CA MET A 95 -1.10 -5.94 -8.55
C MET A 95 -1.03 -5.24 -9.91
N ARG A 96 -1.28 -5.96 -11.00
CA ARG A 96 -1.32 -5.37 -12.36
C ARG A 96 -2.37 -4.26 -12.50
N ARG A 97 -3.47 -4.32 -11.73
CA ARG A 97 -4.55 -3.33 -11.80
C ARG A 97 -4.30 -2.10 -10.94
N LEU A 98 -3.61 -2.29 -9.80
CA LEU A 98 -3.33 -1.23 -8.83
C LEU A 98 -1.93 -0.63 -8.94
N ASP A 99 -1.04 -1.19 -9.78
CA ASP A 99 0.33 -0.69 -9.95
C ASP A 99 0.34 0.77 -10.39
N ASP A 100 1.25 1.57 -9.81
CA ASP A 100 1.42 2.99 -10.11
C ASP A 100 2.22 3.27 -11.41
N GLY A 101 2.56 2.23 -12.16
CA GLY A 101 3.33 2.30 -13.38
C GLY A 101 4.84 2.14 -13.20
N LYS A 102 5.37 2.27 -11.97
CA LYS A 102 6.82 2.18 -11.70
C LYS A 102 7.42 0.81 -12.02
N ASN A 103 6.60 -0.24 -11.96
CA ASN A 103 7.01 -1.62 -12.25
C ASN A 103 6.67 -2.07 -13.68
N ARG A 104 6.23 -1.16 -14.54
CA ARG A 104 5.79 -1.45 -15.90
C ARG A 104 6.73 -0.84 -16.93
N ALA A 105 6.97 -1.58 -18.00
CA ALA A 105 7.84 -1.10 -19.09
C ALA A 105 7.30 0.15 -19.81
N ASP A 106 5.96 0.31 -19.84
CA ASP A 106 5.29 1.45 -20.45
C ASP A 106 5.14 2.66 -19.51
N GLY A 107 5.53 2.51 -18.23
CA GLY A 107 5.43 3.55 -17.21
C GLY A 107 3.99 3.95 -16.85
N LYS A 108 2.98 3.26 -17.39
CA LYS A 108 1.57 3.63 -17.18
C LYS A 108 0.98 2.90 -15.97
N PRO A 109 0.21 3.58 -15.13
CA PRO A 109 -0.47 2.94 -14.02
C PRO A 109 -1.50 1.90 -14.50
N GLY A 110 -1.80 0.97 -13.63
CA GLY A 110 -2.91 0.03 -13.81
C GLY A 110 -4.25 0.76 -13.82
N ASN A 111 -5.22 0.22 -14.54
CA ASN A 111 -6.50 0.90 -14.77
C ASN A 111 -7.41 1.04 -13.54
N MET A 112 -7.02 0.49 -12.38
CA MET A 112 -7.71 0.66 -11.10
C MET A 112 -6.92 1.53 -10.11
N TYR A 113 -5.73 2.00 -10.50
CA TYR A 113 -4.89 2.82 -9.65
C TYR A 113 -5.57 4.12 -9.22
N GLU A 114 -6.27 4.77 -10.14
CA GLU A 114 -6.97 6.04 -9.88
C GLU A 114 -8.05 5.93 -8.79
N TYR A 115 -8.63 4.74 -8.62
CA TYR A 115 -9.65 4.48 -7.60
C TYR A 115 -9.09 4.24 -6.19
N LEU A 116 -7.77 4.21 -6.02
CA LEU A 116 -7.15 4.09 -4.69
C LEU A 116 -7.29 5.35 -3.84
N GLY A 117 -7.67 6.49 -4.40
CA GLY A 117 -7.86 7.73 -3.63
C GLY A 117 -8.14 8.94 -4.50
N ALA A 118 -8.61 10.00 -3.88
CA ALA A 118 -9.01 11.24 -4.54
C ALA A 118 -7.80 12.04 -5.09
N ASN A 119 -6.61 11.85 -4.52
CA ASN A 119 -5.38 12.51 -4.92
C ASN A 119 -4.20 11.53 -4.89
N GLU A 120 -3.05 11.97 -5.41
CA GLU A 120 -1.88 11.11 -5.55
C GLU A 120 -1.31 10.65 -4.21
N GLU A 121 -1.30 11.51 -3.19
CA GLU A 121 -0.83 11.15 -1.85
C GLU A 121 -1.67 10.01 -1.26
N GLU A 122 -2.97 10.11 -1.37
CA GLU A 122 -3.90 9.08 -0.90
C GLU A 122 -3.73 7.78 -1.69
N ARG A 123 -3.60 7.85 -3.02
CA ARG A 123 -3.35 6.67 -3.88
C ARG A 123 -2.08 5.95 -3.48
N GLN A 124 -0.98 6.67 -3.26
CA GLN A 124 0.31 6.09 -2.86
C GLN A 124 0.22 5.47 -1.46
N ARG A 125 -0.44 6.13 -0.51
CA ARG A 125 -0.66 5.58 0.84
C ARG A 125 -1.45 4.26 0.76
N ASN A 126 -2.55 4.26 0.04
CA ASN A 126 -3.43 3.10 -0.09
C ASN A 126 -2.80 1.97 -0.92
N LEU A 127 -2.02 2.30 -1.95
CA LEU A 127 -1.18 1.34 -2.67
C LEU A 127 -0.16 0.70 -1.72
N GLY A 128 0.45 1.49 -0.83
CA GLY A 128 1.37 1.01 0.19
C GLY A 128 0.75 -0.06 1.10
N LEU A 129 -0.51 0.12 1.50
CA LEU A 129 -1.26 -0.88 2.28
C LEU A 129 -1.47 -2.18 1.48
N PHE A 130 -1.88 -2.08 0.21
CA PHE A 130 -2.01 -3.27 -0.64
C PHE A 130 -0.67 -3.98 -0.83
N LYS A 131 0.42 -3.26 -1.06
CA LYS A 131 1.77 -3.84 -1.18
C LYS A 131 2.19 -4.57 0.09
N ALA A 132 1.96 -3.97 1.26
CA ALA A 132 2.26 -4.59 2.54
C ALA A 132 1.43 -5.85 2.81
N TRP A 133 0.15 -5.84 2.45
CA TRP A 133 -0.75 -6.98 2.58
C TRP A 133 -0.38 -8.14 1.66
N VAL A 134 -0.08 -7.82 0.39
CA VAL A 134 0.28 -8.84 -0.62
C VAL A 134 1.65 -9.44 -0.33
N GLY A 135 2.60 -8.66 0.22
CA GLY A 135 3.99 -9.08 0.39
C GLY A 135 4.77 -8.95 -0.91
N ASN A 136 4.94 -10.05 -1.64
CA ASN A 136 5.65 -9.99 -2.92
C ASN A 136 4.80 -9.31 -4.02
N TRP A 137 5.11 -8.03 -4.30
CA TRP A 137 4.42 -7.27 -5.34
C TRP A 137 4.99 -7.59 -6.72
N THR A 138 4.29 -8.41 -7.48
CA THR A 138 4.70 -8.84 -8.81
C THR A 138 3.60 -8.64 -9.84
N LEU A 139 3.98 -8.27 -11.06
CA LEU A 139 3.05 -8.15 -12.19
C LEU A 139 2.95 -9.44 -13.01
N LYS A 140 3.72 -10.46 -12.65
CA LYS A 140 3.74 -11.77 -13.32
C LYS A 140 2.40 -12.50 -13.16
N ARG A 141 2.10 -13.37 -14.09
CA ARG A 141 0.99 -14.32 -13.99
C ARG A 141 1.45 -15.57 -13.23
N PHE A 142 0.51 -16.36 -12.77
CA PHE A 142 0.81 -17.61 -12.04
C PHE A 142 1.82 -18.50 -12.76
N THR A 143 1.67 -18.68 -14.08
CA THR A 143 2.57 -19.51 -14.91
C THR A 143 4.01 -19.01 -14.97
N ASP A 144 4.24 -17.74 -14.65
CA ASP A 144 5.54 -17.08 -14.80
C ASP A 144 6.24 -16.88 -13.45
N LEU A 145 5.55 -17.28 -12.35
CA LEU A 145 6.08 -17.18 -10.99
C LEU A 145 6.97 -18.37 -10.66
N THR A 146 8.09 -18.10 -10.01
CA THR A 146 8.86 -19.14 -9.31
C THR A 146 8.15 -19.53 -8.01
N LYS A 147 8.53 -20.66 -7.42
CA LYS A 147 8.00 -21.11 -6.12
C LYS A 147 8.26 -20.08 -5.01
N ASP A 148 9.45 -19.49 -5.00
CA ASP A 148 9.82 -18.50 -3.98
C ASP A 148 9.04 -17.19 -4.14
N GLU A 149 8.83 -16.74 -5.37
CA GLU A 149 8.00 -15.58 -5.65
C GLU A 149 6.55 -15.81 -5.22
N LEU A 150 6.00 -17.00 -5.47
CA LEU A 150 4.66 -17.36 -5.04
C LEU A 150 4.55 -17.46 -3.51
N ALA A 151 5.55 -18.06 -2.85
CA ALA A 151 5.61 -18.16 -1.39
C ALA A 151 5.70 -16.78 -0.70
N GLY A 152 6.22 -15.78 -1.39
CA GLY A 152 6.26 -14.41 -0.90
C GLY A 152 4.93 -13.67 -0.96
N ILE A 153 3.89 -14.23 -1.61
CA ILE A 153 2.53 -13.66 -1.62
C ILE A 153 1.79 -14.13 -0.37
N THR A 154 1.59 -13.24 0.59
CA THR A 154 1.13 -13.60 1.94
C THR A 154 -0.36 -13.40 2.16
N VAL A 155 -0.94 -12.31 1.68
CA VAL A 155 -2.38 -11.93 1.77
C VAL A 155 -3.04 -12.31 3.10
N LYS A 156 -2.49 -11.84 4.21
CA LYS A 156 -2.93 -12.21 5.57
C LYS A 156 -4.38 -11.78 5.86
N TYR A 157 -5.14 -12.66 6.53
CA TYR A 157 -6.52 -12.40 6.98
C TYR A 157 -6.57 -11.55 8.27
#